data_48bf0cc0403f9f0666d86b4ed6907676
#
_entry.id   48bf0cc0403f9f0666d86b4ed6907676
#
_cell.length_a   1.000
_cell.length_b   1.000
_cell.length_c   1.000
_cell.angle_alpha   90.00
_cell.angle_beta   90.00
_cell.angle_gamma   90.00
#
_symmetry.space_group_name_H-M   'P 1'
#
loop_
_entity.id
_entity.type
_entity.pdbx_description
1 polymer ?
#
loop_
_entity_poly.entity_id
_entity_poly.type
_entity_poly.pdbx_seq_one_letter_code
_entity_poly.pdbx_strand_id
1 'polypeptide(L)'
;EDIKARIYAAVDPDAPSTLKDGGVIAKGYHAAVDELRSIRDNTKGVLAQLEARLRQETGIPKLKIGYNHVFGYFIEVSNSYKNLVPETYIRKQTLTSGERYITQELKELESKILGAHERLISLERRLFDELLESIGAQLDRIQRTANAIAQLDVLAALAQVAAENNYCRPVVDDSDVLTITEGRH
;
A
#
# COMPACT_ATOMS: atom_id res chain seq x y z
N GLU A 1 17.00 2.44 -16.99
CA GLU A 1 15.60 2.70 -17.42
C GLU A 1 14.66 1.53 -17.09
N ASP A 2 15.11 0.29 -17.27
CA ASP A 2 14.34 -0.93 -17.01
C ASP A 2 13.88 -1.06 -15.53
N ILE A 3 14.75 -0.79 -14.56
CA ILE A 3 14.42 -0.83 -13.12
C ILE A 3 13.39 0.26 -12.80
N LYS A 4 13.61 1.48 -13.30
CA LYS A 4 12.67 2.59 -13.13
C LYS A 4 11.29 2.22 -13.67
N ALA A 5 11.21 1.75 -14.90
CA ALA A 5 9.96 1.35 -15.53
C ALA A 5 9.23 0.26 -14.72
N ARG A 6 9.97 -0.72 -14.21
CA ARG A 6 9.42 -1.80 -13.37
C ARG A 6 8.85 -1.29 -12.05
N ILE A 7 9.55 -0.39 -11.37
CA ILE A 7 9.06 0.22 -10.12
C ILE A 7 7.78 1.02 -10.39
N TYR A 8 7.78 1.88 -11.41
CA TYR A 8 6.61 2.69 -11.75
C TYR A 8 5.39 1.87 -12.20
N ALA A 9 5.63 0.69 -12.81
CA ALA A 9 4.54 -0.20 -13.17
C ALA A 9 3.96 -0.96 -11.97
N ALA A 10 4.80 -1.29 -10.97
CA ALA A 10 4.43 -2.18 -9.88
C ALA A 10 3.90 -1.43 -8.65
N VAL A 11 4.46 -0.25 -8.33
CA VAL A 11 4.15 0.50 -7.11
C VAL A 11 3.15 1.61 -7.41
N ASP A 12 2.10 1.70 -6.59
CA ASP A 12 1.12 2.77 -6.69
C ASP A 12 1.77 4.12 -6.34
N PRO A 13 1.57 5.20 -7.13
CA PRO A 13 2.12 6.53 -6.83
C PRO A 13 1.71 7.07 -5.45
N ASP A 14 0.52 6.71 -5.00
CA ASP A 14 -0.04 7.12 -3.71
C ASP A 14 0.11 6.02 -2.64
N ALA A 15 1.07 5.08 -2.85
CA ALA A 15 1.30 3.97 -1.93
C ALA A 15 1.53 4.45 -0.49
N PRO A 16 0.91 3.79 0.51
CA PRO A 16 1.14 4.11 1.90
C PRO A 16 2.58 3.77 2.31
N SER A 17 3.07 4.43 3.37
CA SER A 17 4.43 4.19 3.91
C SER A 17 4.60 2.82 4.58
N THR A 18 3.52 2.06 4.77
CA THR A 18 3.54 0.73 5.40
C THR A 18 2.74 -0.28 4.60
N LEU A 19 3.17 -1.54 4.65
CA LEU A 19 2.48 -2.68 3.99
C LEU A 19 1.30 -3.25 4.80
N LYS A 20 0.96 -2.66 5.96
CA LYS A 20 -0.02 -3.25 6.89
C LYS A 20 -1.42 -3.35 6.33
N ASP A 21 -1.84 -2.31 5.62
CA ASP A 21 -3.22 -2.17 5.16
C ASP A 21 -3.39 -2.43 3.65
N GLY A 22 -2.29 -2.82 2.98
CA GLY A 22 -2.25 -2.98 1.53
C GLY A 22 -2.23 -1.64 0.78
N GLY A 23 -2.53 -1.67 -0.53
CA GLY A 23 -2.56 -0.48 -1.37
C GLY A 23 -1.20 -0.07 -1.95
N VAL A 24 -0.22 -0.97 -1.92
CA VAL A 24 1.15 -0.69 -2.39
C VAL A 24 1.33 -1.01 -3.87
N ILE A 25 0.64 -2.03 -4.37
CA ILE A 25 0.75 -2.47 -5.77
C ILE A 25 -0.16 -1.62 -6.65
N ALA A 26 0.35 -1.16 -7.77
CA ALA A 26 -0.41 -0.34 -8.73
C ALA A 26 -1.59 -1.10 -9.33
N LYS A 27 -2.67 -0.37 -9.61
CA LYS A 27 -3.83 -0.93 -10.31
C LYS A 27 -3.44 -1.38 -11.73
N GLY A 28 -3.89 -2.55 -12.12
CA GLY A 28 -3.56 -3.15 -13.43
C GLY A 28 -2.23 -3.91 -13.47
N TYR A 29 -1.43 -3.87 -12.41
CA TYR A 29 -0.17 -4.61 -12.35
C TYR A 29 -0.38 -6.13 -12.23
N HIS A 30 -1.37 -6.55 -11.44
CA HIS A 30 -1.65 -7.97 -11.22
C HIS A 30 -3.15 -8.24 -11.12
N ALA A 31 -3.70 -9.07 -12.02
CA ALA A 31 -5.14 -9.32 -12.14
C ALA A 31 -5.80 -9.79 -10.83
N ALA A 32 -5.16 -10.71 -10.09
CA ALA A 32 -5.71 -11.18 -8.82
C ALA A 32 -5.73 -10.12 -7.71
N VAL A 33 -4.82 -9.13 -7.74
CA VAL A 33 -4.87 -7.97 -6.83
C VAL A 33 -6.09 -7.12 -7.16
N ASP A 34 -6.33 -6.84 -8.44
CA ASP A 34 -7.47 -6.03 -8.89
C ASP A 34 -8.80 -6.72 -8.58
N GLU A 35 -8.88 -8.05 -8.75
CA GLU A 35 -10.05 -8.84 -8.37
C GLU A 35 -10.34 -8.75 -6.86
N LEU A 36 -9.34 -8.97 -6.01
CA LEU A 36 -9.48 -8.89 -4.56
C LEU A 36 -9.84 -7.48 -4.09
N ARG A 37 -9.30 -6.45 -4.73
CA ARG A 37 -9.70 -5.04 -4.48
C ARG A 37 -11.15 -4.80 -4.85
N SER A 38 -11.59 -5.31 -6.00
CA SER A 38 -12.98 -5.19 -6.42
C SER A 38 -13.94 -5.81 -5.40
N ILE A 39 -13.60 -6.98 -4.84
CA ILE A 39 -14.39 -7.62 -3.78
C ILE A 39 -14.42 -6.73 -2.53
N ARG A 40 -13.28 -6.20 -2.09
CA ARG A 40 -13.18 -5.29 -0.95
C ARG A 40 -14.01 -4.01 -1.16
N ASP A 41 -13.86 -3.38 -2.30
CA ASP A 41 -14.49 -2.09 -2.59
C ASP A 41 -15.99 -2.23 -2.81
N ASN A 42 -16.45 -3.36 -3.34
CA ASN A 42 -17.87 -3.67 -3.49
C ASN A 42 -18.55 -4.10 -2.18
N THR A 43 -17.79 -4.32 -1.11
CA THR A 43 -18.32 -4.75 0.21
C THR A 43 -19.43 -3.83 0.72
N LYS A 44 -19.25 -2.51 0.61
CA LYS A 44 -20.27 -1.52 1.04
C LYS A 44 -21.58 -1.66 0.23
N GLY A 45 -21.47 -1.90 -1.07
CA GLY A 45 -22.62 -2.12 -1.94
C GLY A 45 -23.38 -3.40 -1.59
N VAL A 46 -22.66 -4.50 -1.38
CA VAL A 46 -23.24 -5.80 -0.99
C VAL A 46 -23.92 -5.73 0.36
N LEU A 47 -23.30 -5.09 1.35
CA LEU A 47 -23.89 -4.89 2.68
C LEU A 47 -25.14 -4.00 2.62
N ALA A 48 -25.13 -2.93 1.83
CA ALA A 48 -26.30 -2.07 1.63
C ALA A 48 -27.46 -2.80 0.95
N GLN A 49 -27.18 -3.65 -0.04
CA GLN A 49 -28.18 -4.50 -0.67
C GLN A 49 -28.77 -5.53 0.31
N LEU A 50 -27.92 -6.18 1.11
CA LEU A 50 -28.36 -7.10 2.15
C LEU A 50 -29.25 -6.38 3.17
N GLU A 51 -28.83 -5.21 3.65
CA GLU A 51 -29.60 -4.39 4.58
C GLU A 51 -30.98 -4.02 4.02
N ALA A 52 -31.05 -3.57 2.77
CA ALA A 52 -32.30 -3.22 2.11
C ALA A 52 -33.24 -4.44 1.98
N ARG A 53 -32.70 -5.59 1.59
CA ARG A 53 -33.47 -6.84 1.50
C ARG A 53 -33.99 -7.27 2.89
N LEU A 54 -33.14 -7.29 3.91
CA LEU A 54 -33.55 -7.66 5.26
C LEU A 54 -34.62 -6.73 5.83
N ARG A 55 -34.58 -5.42 5.51
CA ARG A 55 -35.65 -4.49 5.87
C ARG A 55 -37.01 -4.85 5.21
N GLN A 56 -36.98 -5.25 3.96
CA GLN A 56 -38.18 -5.68 3.26
C GLN A 56 -38.76 -7.00 3.82
N GLU A 57 -37.89 -7.99 4.03
CA GLU A 57 -38.27 -9.31 4.54
C GLU A 57 -38.82 -9.26 5.97
N THR A 58 -38.23 -8.47 6.85
CA THR A 58 -38.58 -8.37 8.27
C THR A 58 -39.65 -7.30 8.55
N GLY A 59 -39.88 -6.36 7.63
CA GLY A 59 -40.74 -5.20 7.88
C GLY A 59 -40.16 -4.21 8.89
N ILE A 60 -38.84 -4.28 9.21
CA ILE A 60 -38.17 -3.41 10.18
C ILE A 60 -37.49 -2.24 9.48
N PRO A 61 -38.09 -1.03 9.42
CA PRO A 61 -37.59 0.08 8.60
C PRO A 61 -36.25 0.66 9.10
N LYS A 62 -35.94 0.50 10.40
CA LYS A 62 -34.73 1.02 11.04
C LYS A 62 -33.66 -0.05 11.28
N LEU A 63 -33.80 -1.22 10.66
CA LEU A 63 -32.75 -2.25 10.67
C LEU A 63 -31.48 -1.68 10.03
N LYS A 64 -30.31 -1.89 10.67
CA LYS A 64 -29.00 -1.48 10.15
C LYS A 64 -28.00 -2.62 10.29
N ILE A 65 -27.11 -2.73 9.30
CA ILE A 65 -25.94 -3.59 9.42
C ILE A 65 -24.76 -2.71 9.88
N GLY A 66 -24.11 -3.10 10.97
CA GLY A 66 -22.94 -2.45 11.53
C GLY A 66 -21.76 -3.40 11.67
N TYR A 67 -20.60 -2.86 11.98
CA TYR A 67 -19.38 -3.63 12.25
C TYR A 67 -18.80 -3.25 13.63
N ASN A 68 -18.32 -4.25 14.34
CA ASN A 68 -17.63 -4.08 15.62
C ASN A 68 -16.41 -5.02 15.65
N HIS A 69 -15.27 -4.52 16.11
CA HIS A 69 -14.03 -5.31 16.17
C HIS A 69 -14.11 -6.58 17.03
N VAL A 70 -15.03 -6.62 18.00
CA VAL A 70 -15.19 -7.78 18.91
C VAL A 70 -16.14 -8.83 18.34
N PHE A 71 -17.20 -8.42 17.64
CA PHE A 71 -18.28 -9.31 17.20
C PHE A 71 -18.36 -9.47 15.68
N GLY A 72 -17.61 -8.67 14.93
CA GLY A 72 -17.71 -8.61 13.48
C GLY A 72 -18.94 -7.83 13.00
N TYR A 73 -19.50 -8.25 11.88
CA TYR A 73 -20.74 -7.67 11.36
C TYR A 73 -21.95 -8.12 12.16
N PHE A 74 -22.88 -7.20 12.40
CA PHE A 74 -24.10 -7.43 13.14
C PHE A 74 -25.27 -6.65 12.55
N ILE A 75 -26.48 -7.14 12.83
CA ILE A 75 -27.73 -6.48 12.51
C ILE A 75 -28.24 -5.81 13.78
N GLU A 76 -28.43 -4.49 13.74
CA GLU A 76 -28.96 -3.72 14.87
C GLU A 76 -30.45 -3.43 14.65
N VAL A 77 -31.26 -3.78 15.65
CA VAL A 77 -32.71 -3.56 15.67
C VAL A 77 -33.06 -2.81 16.94
N SER A 78 -33.80 -1.69 16.79
CA SER A 78 -34.26 -0.93 17.94
C SER A 78 -35.34 -1.68 18.74
N ASN A 79 -35.43 -1.37 20.06
CA ASN A 79 -36.37 -2.02 20.96
C ASN A 79 -37.82 -2.00 20.47
N SER A 80 -38.24 -0.97 19.74
CA SER A 80 -39.59 -0.82 19.20
C SER A 80 -39.97 -1.91 18.19
N TYR A 81 -39.00 -2.61 17.61
CA TYR A 81 -39.22 -3.60 16.55
C TYR A 81 -38.77 -5.03 16.92
N LYS A 82 -38.48 -5.28 18.20
CA LYS A 82 -38.03 -6.59 18.70
C LYS A 82 -38.98 -7.74 18.31
N ASN A 83 -40.27 -7.50 18.34
CA ASN A 83 -41.29 -8.52 18.06
C ASN A 83 -41.39 -8.91 16.57
N LEU A 84 -40.72 -8.15 15.70
CA LEU A 84 -40.65 -8.44 14.26
C LEU A 84 -39.36 -9.19 13.88
N VAL A 85 -38.47 -9.44 14.83
CA VAL A 85 -37.22 -10.14 14.55
C VAL A 85 -37.50 -11.63 14.36
N PRO A 86 -37.09 -12.24 13.21
CA PRO A 86 -37.27 -13.66 12.98
C PRO A 86 -36.53 -14.54 14.02
N GLU A 87 -37.06 -15.69 14.34
CA GLU A 87 -36.43 -16.67 15.27
C GLU A 87 -35.07 -17.18 14.79
N THR A 88 -34.81 -17.09 13.48
CA THR A 88 -33.53 -17.46 12.86
C THR A 88 -32.39 -16.50 13.20
N TYR A 89 -32.69 -15.31 13.75
CA TYR A 89 -31.69 -14.35 14.14
C TYR A 89 -31.12 -14.70 15.51
N ILE A 90 -29.82 -14.86 15.59
CA ILE A 90 -29.11 -15.17 16.85
C ILE A 90 -28.72 -13.87 17.54
N ARG A 91 -29.31 -13.61 18.71
CA ARG A 91 -28.97 -12.45 19.53
C ARG A 91 -27.55 -12.55 20.07
N LYS A 92 -26.76 -11.50 19.88
CA LYS A 92 -25.37 -11.38 20.37
C LYS A 92 -25.20 -10.35 21.50
N GLN A 93 -25.93 -9.27 21.46
CA GLN A 93 -25.79 -8.19 22.44
C GLN A 93 -27.12 -7.46 22.62
N THR A 94 -27.41 -7.12 23.88
CA THR A 94 -28.50 -6.22 24.25
C THR A 94 -27.93 -4.86 24.60
N LEU A 95 -28.52 -3.82 24.02
CA LEU A 95 -28.19 -2.41 24.27
C LEU A 95 -29.39 -1.72 24.90
N THR A 96 -29.16 -0.54 25.47
CA THR A 96 -30.22 0.30 26.03
C THR A 96 -31.28 0.68 24.98
N SER A 97 -30.87 0.93 23.75
CA SER A 97 -31.72 1.38 22.63
C SER A 97 -32.19 0.27 21.68
N GLY A 98 -31.63 -0.95 21.80
CA GLY A 98 -31.91 -2.03 20.83
C GLY A 98 -31.17 -3.31 21.13
N GLU A 99 -31.18 -4.21 20.17
CA GLU A 99 -30.45 -5.47 20.23
C GLU A 99 -29.66 -5.70 18.94
N ARG A 100 -28.55 -6.44 19.08
CA ARG A 100 -27.68 -6.84 17.97
C ARG A 100 -27.79 -8.32 17.72
N TYR A 101 -27.98 -8.65 16.45
CA TYR A 101 -28.18 -10.01 16.00
C TYR A 101 -27.15 -10.38 14.93
N ILE A 102 -26.98 -11.67 14.73
CA ILE A 102 -26.25 -12.23 13.59
C ILE A 102 -27.13 -13.26 12.87
N THR A 103 -26.91 -13.41 11.58
CA THR A 103 -27.50 -14.47 10.76
C THR A 103 -26.39 -15.30 10.13
N GLN A 104 -26.71 -16.51 9.71
CA GLN A 104 -25.76 -17.39 9.02
C GLN A 104 -25.25 -16.71 7.73
N GLU A 105 -26.15 -16.09 6.97
CA GLU A 105 -25.80 -15.36 5.75
C GLU A 105 -24.81 -14.22 5.99
N LEU A 106 -25.04 -13.42 7.04
CA LEU A 106 -24.12 -12.32 7.41
C LEU A 106 -22.75 -12.84 7.82
N LYS A 107 -22.68 -13.99 8.50
CA LYS A 107 -21.40 -14.64 8.84
C LYS A 107 -20.64 -15.16 7.62
N GLU A 108 -21.34 -15.75 6.66
CA GLU A 108 -20.72 -16.22 5.42
C GLU A 108 -20.18 -15.06 4.59
N LEU A 109 -20.97 -13.98 4.51
CA LEU A 109 -20.53 -12.74 3.86
C LEU A 109 -19.29 -12.15 4.56
N GLU A 110 -19.30 -12.08 5.89
CA GLU A 110 -18.15 -11.63 6.69
C GLU A 110 -16.89 -12.45 6.41
N SER A 111 -17.01 -13.77 6.42
CA SER A 111 -15.88 -14.67 6.14
C SER A 111 -15.29 -14.43 4.74
N LYS A 112 -16.14 -14.19 3.73
CA LYS A 112 -15.71 -13.86 2.37
C LYS A 112 -14.97 -12.51 2.32
N ILE A 113 -15.51 -11.48 2.99
CA ILE A 113 -14.94 -10.13 3.03
C ILE A 113 -13.56 -10.13 3.72
N LEU A 114 -13.50 -10.70 4.93
CA LEU A 114 -12.26 -10.76 5.71
C LEU A 114 -11.20 -11.61 5.01
N GLY A 115 -11.59 -12.77 4.47
CA GLY A 115 -10.69 -13.62 3.71
C GLY A 115 -10.14 -12.97 2.44
N ALA A 116 -10.94 -12.16 1.75
CA ALA A 116 -10.48 -11.40 0.57
C ALA A 116 -9.48 -10.30 0.98
N HIS A 117 -9.72 -9.61 2.09
CA HIS A 117 -8.82 -8.57 2.60
C HIS A 117 -7.45 -9.13 3.02
N GLU A 118 -7.44 -10.22 3.79
CA GLU A 118 -6.20 -10.89 4.21
C GLU A 118 -5.39 -11.42 3.01
N ARG A 119 -6.08 -12.03 2.03
CA ARG A 119 -5.45 -12.51 0.79
C ARG A 119 -4.87 -11.37 -0.02
N LEU A 120 -5.57 -10.24 -0.10
CA LEU A 120 -5.09 -9.05 -0.80
C LEU A 120 -3.78 -8.55 -0.19
N ILE A 121 -3.73 -8.33 1.14
CA ILE A 121 -2.53 -7.87 1.83
C ILE A 121 -1.37 -8.85 1.64
N SER A 122 -1.64 -10.15 1.80
CA SER A 122 -0.61 -11.20 1.64
C SER A 122 -0.06 -11.25 0.21
N LEU A 123 -0.93 -11.08 -0.80
CA LEU A 123 -0.53 -11.07 -2.20
C LEU A 123 0.27 -9.83 -2.54
N GLU A 124 -0.18 -8.64 -2.12
CA GLU A 124 0.55 -7.39 -2.35
C GLU A 124 1.93 -7.41 -1.70
N ARG A 125 2.03 -7.95 -0.48
CA ARG A 125 3.31 -8.11 0.21
C ARG A 125 4.26 -9.03 -0.58
N ARG A 126 3.79 -10.17 -1.04
CA ARG A 126 4.60 -11.09 -1.86
C ARG A 126 5.11 -10.43 -3.14
N LEU A 127 4.23 -9.73 -3.87
CA LEU A 127 4.61 -9.04 -5.10
C LEU A 127 5.61 -7.92 -4.84
N PHE A 128 5.49 -7.23 -3.72
CA PHE A 128 6.44 -6.22 -3.30
C PHE A 128 7.80 -6.82 -2.95
N ASP A 129 7.83 -7.95 -2.23
CA ASP A 129 9.06 -8.68 -1.90
C ASP A 129 9.76 -9.20 -3.19
N GLU A 130 9.01 -9.74 -4.14
CA GLU A 130 9.52 -10.13 -5.47
C GLU A 130 10.12 -8.93 -6.24
N LEU A 131 9.50 -7.76 -6.13
CA LEU A 131 10.04 -6.51 -6.70
C LEU A 131 11.37 -6.14 -6.03
N LEU A 132 11.45 -6.18 -4.71
CA LEU A 132 12.67 -5.88 -3.96
C LEU A 132 13.81 -6.82 -4.31
N GLU A 133 13.54 -8.13 -4.40
CA GLU A 133 14.53 -9.13 -4.84
C GLU A 133 15.06 -8.80 -6.25
N SER A 134 14.18 -8.43 -7.15
CA SER A 134 14.56 -8.08 -8.51
C SER A 134 15.43 -6.82 -8.61
N ILE A 135 15.20 -5.84 -7.71
CA ILE A 135 16.03 -4.64 -7.61
C ILE A 135 17.38 -5.01 -6.97
N GLY A 136 17.35 -5.84 -5.90
CA GLY A 136 18.53 -6.35 -5.23
C GLY A 136 19.50 -7.07 -6.18
N ALA A 137 18.97 -7.86 -7.10
CA ALA A 137 19.76 -8.53 -8.14
C ALA A 137 20.51 -7.56 -9.09
N GLN A 138 20.12 -6.29 -9.13
CA GLN A 138 20.75 -5.23 -9.95
C GLN A 138 21.60 -4.24 -9.10
N LEU A 139 21.82 -4.54 -7.83
CA LEU A 139 22.46 -3.61 -6.89
C LEU A 139 23.87 -3.20 -7.36
N ASP A 140 24.68 -4.15 -7.83
CA ASP A 140 26.03 -3.88 -8.36
C ASP A 140 26.00 -2.90 -9.55
N ARG A 141 25.00 -3.02 -10.41
CA ARG A 141 24.85 -2.11 -11.56
C ARG A 141 24.46 -0.71 -11.09
N ILE A 142 23.58 -0.61 -10.12
CA ILE A 142 23.15 0.66 -9.53
C ILE A 142 24.36 1.34 -8.86
N GLN A 143 25.11 0.60 -8.03
CA GLN A 143 26.30 1.13 -7.33
C GLN A 143 27.39 1.59 -8.29
N ARG A 144 27.70 0.80 -9.33
CA ARG A 144 28.67 1.20 -10.35
C ARG A 144 28.25 2.48 -11.07
N THR A 145 26.96 2.60 -11.40
CA THR A 145 26.43 3.82 -12.05
C THR A 145 26.54 5.02 -11.11
N ALA A 146 26.15 4.87 -9.84
CA ALA A 146 26.24 5.92 -8.85
C ALA A 146 27.69 6.39 -8.63
N ASN A 147 28.64 5.45 -8.53
CA ASN A 147 30.07 5.78 -8.39
C ASN A 147 30.62 6.53 -9.64
N ALA A 148 30.21 6.11 -10.83
CA ALA A 148 30.62 6.81 -12.05
C ALA A 148 30.07 8.24 -12.12
N ILE A 149 28.81 8.44 -11.71
CA ILE A 149 28.20 9.77 -11.63
C ILE A 149 28.93 10.63 -10.59
N ALA A 150 29.22 10.08 -9.41
CA ALA A 150 29.96 10.80 -8.35
C ALA A 150 31.36 11.23 -8.82
N GLN A 151 32.07 10.36 -9.54
CA GLN A 151 33.38 10.72 -10.11
C GLN A 151 33.28 11.83 -11.16
N LEU A 152 32.29 11.75 -12.05
CA LEU A 152 32.04 12.79 -13.06
C LEU A 152 31.67 14.13 -12.40
N ASP A 153 30.87 14.13 -11.36
CA ASP A 153 30.47 15.33 -10.62
C ASP A 153 31.70 16.02 -10.00
N VAL A 154 32.56 15.24 -9.31
CA VAL A 154 33.82 15.78 -8.74
C VAL A 154 34.73 16.33 -9.83
N LEU A 155 34.94 15.58 -10.93
CA LEU A 155 35.80 16.04 -12.02
C LEU A 155 35.26 17.30 -12.69
N ALA A 156 33.95 17.37 -12.90
CA ALA A 156 33.30 18.55 -13.46
C ALA A 156 33.44 19.77 -12.53
N ALA A 157 33.22 19.60 -11.23
CA ALA A 157 33.40 20.67 -10.25
C ALA A 157 34.87 21.18 -10.20
N LEU A 158 35.83 20.25 -10.18
CA LEU A 158 37.26 20.63 -10.21
C LEU A 158 37.66 21.33 -11.52
N ALA A 159 37.15 20.85 -12.65
CA ALA A 159 37.39 21.47 -13.95
C ALA A 159 36.81 22.89 -14.02
N GLN A 160 35.61 23.09 -13.51
CA GLN A 160 34.97 24.40 -13.44
C GLN A 160 35.80 25.36 -12.59
N VAL A 161 36.17 24.95 -11.38
CA VAL A 161 37.03 25.77 -10.49
C VAL A 161 38.36 26.10 -11.14
N ALA A 162 39.01 25.14 -11.80
CA ALA A 162 40.25 25.35 -12.50
C ALA A 162 40.09 26.37 -13.67
N ALA A 163 39.02 26.29 -14.42
CA ALA A 163 38.74 27.23 -15.50
C ALA A 163 38.47 28.66 -14.98
N GLU A 164 37.62 28.78 -13.94
CA GLU A 164 37.25 30.07 -13.35
C GLU A 164 38.46 30.79 -12.71
N ASN A 165 39.39 30.02 -12.13
CA ASN A 165 40.58 30.57 -11.46
C ASN A 165 41.87 30.52 -12.28
N ASN A 166 41.77 30.10 -13.56
CA ASN A 166 42.91 29.96 -14.45
C ASN A 166 44.04 29.05 -13.86
N TYR A 167 43.62 27.92 -13.28
CA TYR A 167 44.58 26.92 -12.79
C TYR A 167 45.22 26.17 -13.95
N CYS A 168 46.51 25.82 -13.80
CA CYS A 168 47.23 24.98 -14.73
C CYS A 168 47.42 23.56 -14.18
N ARG A 169 47.58 22.61 -15.09
CA ARG A 169 47.89 21.23 -14.70
C ARG A 169 49.32 21.15 -14.15
N PRO A 170 49.54 20.66 -12.90
CA PRO A 170 50.84 20.48 -12.36
C PRO A 170 51.59 19.33 -13.06
N VAL A 171 52.91 19.44 -13.16
CA VAL A 171 53.78 18.33 -13.53
C VAL A 171 54.18 17.63 -12.24
N VAL A 172 53.84 16.35 -12.12
CA VAL A 172 54.22 15.53 -10.96
C VAL A 172 55.21 14.47 -11.43
N ASP A 173 56.37 14.43 -10.83
CA ASP A 173 57.43 13.47 -11.10
C ASP A 173 58.00 12.87 -9.77
N ASP A 174 58.97 11.99 -9.86
CA ASP A 174 59.56 11.29 -8.71
C ASP A 174 60.70 12.11 -8.04
N SER A 175 60.85 13.39 -8.38
CA SER A 175 61.87 14.26 -7.77
C SER A 175 61.40 14.84 -6.42
N ASP A 176 62.36 15.17 -5.54
CA ASP A 176 62.10 15.87 -4.27
C ASP A 176 62.01 17.40 -4.44
N VAL A 177 61.88 17.90 -5.67
CA VAL A 177 61.89 19.32 -6.00
C VAL A 177 60.47 19.85 -6.14
N LEU A 178 60.11 20.88 -5.37
CA LEU A 178 58.89 21.63 -5.53
C LEU A 178 59.18 22.99 -6.21
N THR A 179 58.70 23.15 -7.44
CA THR A 179 58.84 24.40 -8.20
C THR A 179 57.48 25.06 -8.35
N ILE A 180 57.35 26.28 -7.85
CA ILE A 180 56.13 27.09 -8.01
C ILE A 180 56.51 28.35 -8.79
N THR A 181 55.87 28.52 -9.97
CA THR A 181 56.05 29.73 -10.80
C THR A 181 54.80 30.59 -10.66
N GLU A 182 54.95 31.88 -10.37
CA GLU A 182 53.83 32.83 -10.22
C GLU A 182 52.76 32.36 -9.21
N GLY A 183 53.19 31.87 -8.06
CA GLY A 183 52.27 31.39 -7.02
C GLY A 183 51.24 32.45 -6.63
N ARG A 184 49.97 32.05 -6.54
CA ARG A 184 48.85 32.90 -6.10
C ARG A 184 48.30 32.36 -4.78
N HIS A 185 47.84 33.27 -3.97
CA HIS A 185 47.18 32.94 -2.70
C HIS A 185 45.70 33.28 -2.79
#